data_9c740995e3aad790cbda47b12e051422
#
_entry.id   9c740995e3aad790cbda47b12e051422
#
_cell.length_a   1.000
_cell.length_b   1.000
_cell.length_c   1.000
_cell.angle_alpha   90.00
_cell.angle_beta   90.00
_cell.angle_gamma   90.00
#
_symmetry.space_group_name_H-M   'P 1'
#
loop_
_entity.id
_entity.type
_entity.pdbx_description
1 polymer ?
#
loop_
_entity_poly.entity_id
_entity_poly.type
_entity_poly.pdbx_seq_one_letter_code
_entity_poly.pdbx_strand_id
1 'polypeptide(L)'
;MDEDLEQHRAFIVGFRAVKSYLDSVAETPRRFSGAELISLLDDFAPQLHHHLTDEIPRMVALSRFGNKISMLKIIETEGNRSAQSLSKTGAMIFFLRDSDLEFAEGLWKNWPPIPGPVR
;
A
#
# COMPACT_ATOMS: atom_id res chain seq x y z
N MET A 1 -4.35 9.19 -16.86
CA MET A 1 -5.04 9.69 -15.65
C MET A 1 -6.46 9.16 -15.53
N ASP A 2 -7.30 9.22 -16.54
CA ASP A 2 -8.68 8.69 -16.44
C ASP A 2 -8.70 7.17 -16.26
N GLU A 3 -7.80 6.46 -16.95
CA GLU A 3 -7.64 5.00 -16.84
C GLU A 3 -7.16 4.57 -15.45
N ASP A 4 -6.24 5.31 -14.83
CA ASP A 4 -5.79 5.00 -13.46
C ASP A 4 -6.91 5.18 -12.44
N LEU A 5 -7.74 6.23 -12.63
CA LEU A 5 -8.92 6.45 -11.80
C LEU A 5 -9.97 5.34 -11.96
N GLU A 6 -10.12 4.81 -13.17
CA GLU A 6 -11.01 3.68 -13.46
C GLU A 6 -10.51 2.40 -12.79
N GLN A 7 -9.22 2.11 -12.92
CA GLN A 7 -8.58 0.99 -12.23
C GLN A 7 -8.72 1.11 -10.71
N HIS A 8 -8.50 2.29 -10.12
CA HIS A 8 -8.74 2.54 -8.69
C HIS A 8 -10.18 2.23 -8.30
N ARG A 9 -11.16 2.65 -9.07
CA ARG A 9 -12.58 2.35 -8.81
C ARG A 9 -12.87 0.86 -8.82
N ALA A 10 -12.19 0.11 -9.70
CA ALA A 10 -12.41 -1.33 -9.83
C ALA A 10 -12.02 -2.10 -8.57
N PHE A 11 -10.86 -1.81 -7.95
CA PHE A 11 -10.42 -2.55 -6.78
C PHE A 11 -10.84 -1.93 -5.43
N ILE A 12 -11.20 -0.64 -5.36
CA ILE A 12 -11.58 0.01 -4.11
C ILE A 12 -12.82 -0.63 -3.46
N VAL A 13 -13.70 -1.19 -4.27
CA VAL A 13 -14.90 -1.90 -3.78
C VAL A 13 -14.48 -3.15 -3.01
N GLY A 14 -13.52 -3.92 -3.53
CA GLY A 14 -12.97 -5.09 -2.86
C GLY A 14 -12.26 -4.73 -1.54
N PHE A 15 -11.45 -3.68 -1.54
CA PHE A 15 -10.86 -3.17 -0.29
C PHE A 15 -11.90 -2.84 0.78
N ARG A 16 -12.99 -2.19 0.39
CA ARG A 16 -14.09 -1.85 1.32
C ARG A 16 -14.78 -3.11 1.84
N ALA A 17 -14.96 -4.12 1.01
CA ALA A 17 -15.54 -5.39 1.41
C ALA A 17 -14.67 -6.11 2.45
N VAL A 18 -13.35 -6.21 2.19
CA VAL A 18 -12.38 -6.77 3.14
C VAL A 18 -12.38 -5.98 4.45
N LYS A 19 -12.33 -4.65 4.37
CA LYS A 19 -12.39 -3.81 5.58
C LYS A 19 -13.65 -4.07 6.39
N SER A 20 -14.80 -4.08 5.75
CA SER A 20 -16.09 -4.34 6.42
C SER A 20 -16.13 -5.70 7.07
N TYR A 21 -15.59 -6.72 6.40
CA TYR A 21 -15.46 -8.06 6.97
C TYR A 21 -14.57 -8.04 8.23
N LEU A 22 -13.38 -7.45 8.15
CA LEU A 22 -12.43 -7.37 9.27
C LEU A 22 -13.02 -6.58 10.45
N ASP A 23 -13.73 -5.47 10.20
CA ASP A 23 -14.43 -4.72 11.24
C ASP A 23 -15.48 -5.64 11.95
N SER A 24 -16.25 -6.42 11.18
CA SER A 24 -17.23 -7.35 11.75
C SER A 24 -16.61 -8.49 12.57
N VAL A 25 -15.42 -8.94 12.16
CA VAL A 25 -14.63 -9.95 12.90
C VAL A 25 -14.05 -9.35 14.18
N ALA A 26 -13.61 -8.07 14.14
CA ALA A 26 -13.11 -7.40 15.33
C ALA A 26 -14.19 -7.26 16.41
N GLU A 27 -15.44 -6.99 16.01
CA GLU A 27 -16.60 -6.96 16.92
C GLU A 27 -17.01 -8.36 17.40
N THR A 28 -16.87 -9.38 16.54
CA THR A 28 -17.30 -10.73 16.83
C THR A 28 -16.27 -11.74 16.32
N PRO A 29 -15.17 -12.02 17.07
CA PRO A 29 -14.06 -12.88 16.61
C PRO A 29 -14.45 -14.29 16.18
N ARG A 30 -15.54 -14.83 16.73
CA ARG A 30 -16.06 -16.16 16.35
C ARG A 30 -16.59 -16.22 14.91
N ARG A 31 -16.81 -15.07 14.27
CA ARG A 31 -17.23 -14.98 12.85
C ARG A 31 -16.08 -15.14 11.87
N PHE A 32 -14.85 -15.19 12.33
CA PHE A 32 -13.71 -15.33 11.45
C PHE A 32 -13.78 -16.61 10.61
N SER A 33 -13.69 -16.43 9.31
CA SER A 33 -13.58 -17.51 8.32
C SER A 33 -12.43 -17.20 7.37
N GLY A 34 -11.38 -18.02 7.42
CA GLY A 34 -10.25 -17.86 6.49
C GLY A 34 -10.67 -18.04 5.03
N ALA A 35 -11.61 -18.94 4.76
CA ALA A 35 -12.13 -19.14 3.40
C ALA A 35 -12.88 -17.92 2.88
N GLU A 36 -13.69 -17.27 3.72
CA GLU A 36 -14.39 -16.04 3.35
C GLU A 36 -13.40 -14.89 3.11
N LEU A 37 -12.38 -14.74 3.96
CA LEU A 37 -11.35 -13.72 3.76
C LEU A 37 -10.57 -13.94 2.46
N ILE A 38 -10.18 -15.18 2.16
CA ILE A 38 -9.49 -15.52 0.91
C ILE A 38 -10.38 -15.18 -0.29
N SER A 39 -11.66 -15.57 -0.25
CA SER A 39 -12.60 -15.25 -1.34
C SER A 39 -12.71 -13.74 -1.57
N LEU A 40 -12.82 -12.95 -0.51
CA LEU A 40 -12.87 -11.48 -0.61
C LEU A 40 -11.60 -10.87 -1.18
N LEU A 41 -10.43 -11.44 -0.86
CA LEU A 41 -9.15 -11.02 -1.41
C LEU A 41 -9.04 -11.38 -2.90
N ASP A 42 -9.41 -12.60 -3.26
CA ASP A 42 -9.36 -13.11 -4.64
C ASP A 42 -10.27 -12.32 -5.59
N ASP A 43 -11.38 -11.78 -5.10
CA ASP A 43 -12.35 -11.02 -5.89
C ASP A 43 -11.75 -9.73 -6.50
N PHE A 44 -10.77 -9.09 -5.85
CA PHE A 44 -10.16 -7.86 -6.36
C PHE A 44 -8.66 -7.95 -6.63
N ALA A 45 -7.99 -9.01 -6.18
CA ALA A 45 -6.55 -9.18 -6.34
C ALA A 45 -6.08 -9.05 -7.81
N PRO A 46 -6.79 -9.59 -8.82
CA PRO A 46 -6.39 -9.43 -10.22
C PRO A 46 -6.41 -7.97 -10.67
N GLN A 47 -7.42 -7.21 -10.28
CA GLN A 47 -7.55 -5.79 -10.63
C GLN A 47 -6.48 -4.94 -9.96
N LEU A 48 -6.20 -5.21 -8.68
CA LEU A 48 -5.13 -4.56 -7.94
C LEU A 48 -3.75 -4.88 -8.55
N HIS A 49 -3.49 -6.16 -8.84
CA HIS A 49 -2.25 -6.58 -9.45
C HIS A 49 -2.02 -5.92 -10.82
N HIS A 50 -3.07 -5.88 -11.65
CA HIS A 50 -3.02 -5.19 -12.94
C HIS A 50 -2.68 -3.71 -12.77
N HIS A 51 -3.37 -3.02 -11.86
CA HIS A 51 -3.11 -1.61 -11.56
C HIS A 51 -1.66 -1.37 -11.13
N LEU A 52 -1.16 -2.11 -10.14
CA LEU A 52 0.20 -1.96 -9.64
C LEU A 52 1.26 -2.25 -10.71
N THR A 53 1.00 -3.19 -11.60
CA THR A 53 1.90 -3.52 -12.72
C THR A 53 1.94 -2.40 -13.76
N ASP A 54 0.79 -1.80 -14.06
CA ASP A 54 0.66 -0.72 -15.05
C ASP A 54 1.15 0.63 -14.52
N GLU A 55 1.03 0.87 -13.21
CA GLU A 55 1.44 2.13 -12.61
C GLU A 55 2.94 2.38 -12.75
N ILE A 56 3.78 1.34 -12.59
CA ILE A 56 5.24 1.46 -12.64
C ILE A 56 5.73 2.08 -13.96
N PRO A 57 5.42 1.53 -15.14
CA PRO A 57 5.87 2.11 -16.41
C PRO A 57 5.28 3.51 -16.66
N ARG A 58 4.07 3.79 -16.17
CA ARG A 58 3.45 5.12 -16.27
C ARG A 58 4.21 6.13 -15.42
N MET A 59 4.58 5.78 -14.19
CA MET A 59 5.41 6.63 -13.34
C MET A 59 6.78 6.87 -13.94
N VAL A 60 7.43 5.83 -14.49
CA VAL A 60 8.72 5.97 -15.21
C VAL A 60 8.59 6.91 -16.41
N ALA A 61 7.50 6.83 -17.16
CA ALA A 61 7.24 7.72 -18.30
C ALA A 61 7.11 9.22 -17.90
N LEU A 62 6.79 9.52 -16.65
CA LEU A 62 6.78 10.89 -16.12
C LEU A 62 8.19 11.49 -15.97
N SER A 63 9.25 10.69 -16.04
CA SER A 63 10.65 11.15 -15.98
C SER A 63 10.96 12.23 -17.04
N ARG A 64 10.25 12.20 -18.20
CA ARG A 64 10.34 13.23 -19.24
C ARG A 64 9.98 14.66 -18.76
N PHE A 65 9.28 14.75 -17.62
CA PHE A 65 8.92 16.03 -17.00
C PHE A 65 9.83 16.38 -15.80
N GLY A 66 10.90 15.60 -15.56
CA GLY A 66 11.77 15.73 -14.39
C GLY A 66 12.35 17.13 -14.17
N ASN A 67 12.51 17.93 -15.25
CA ASN A 67 12.95 19.32 -15.17
C ASN A 67 11.86 20.29 -14.66
N LYS A 68 10.61 19.85 -14.64
CA LYS A 68 9.45 20.69 -14.26
C LYS A 68 8.81 20.24 -12.95
N ILE A 69 8.90 18.95 -12.64
CA ILE A 69 8.24 18.34 -11.48
C ILE A 69 9.23 17.39 -10.80
N SER A 70 9.54 17.66 -9.54
CA SER A 70 10.32 16.73 -8.72
C SER A 70 9.41 15.61 -8.18
N MET A 71 9.32 14.51 -8.92
CA MET A 71 8.57 13.33 -8.48
C MET A 71 9.09 12.78 -7.15
N LEU A 72 10.42 12.77 -6.97
CA LEU A 72 11.01 12.31 -5.72
C LEU A 72 10.51 13.12 -4.52
N LYS A 73 10.46 14.44 -4.64
CA LYS A 73 9.95 15.31 -3.57
C LYS A 73 8.48 15.08 -3.27
N ILE A 74 7.66 14.79 -4.28
CA ILE A 74 6.26 14.45 -4.09
C ILE A 74 6.13 13.12 -3.32
N ILE A 75 6.84 12.08 -3.77
CA ILE A 75 6.84 10.76 -3.14
C ILE A 75 7.34 10.85 -1.68
N GLU A 76 8.42 11.57 -1.43
CA GLU A 76 8.94 11.78 -0.07
C GLU A 76 7.92 12.50 0.82
N THR A 77 7.29 13.55 0.30
CA THR A 77 6.31 14.33 1.05
C THR A 77 5.08 13.49 1.42
N GLU A 78 4.49 12.80 0.45
CA GLU A 78 3.31 11.98 0.68
C GLU A 78 3.65 10.69 1.45
N GLY A 79 4.79 10.09 1.21
CA GLY A 79 5.29 8.94 1.97
C GLY A 79 5.50 9.27 3.45
N ASN A 80 6.11 10.42 3.75
CA ASN A 80 6.27 10.88 5.13
C ASN A 80 4.93 11.19 5.80
N ARG A 81 4.00 11.83 5.08
CA ARG A 81 2.65 12.10 5.57
C ARG A 81 1.90 10.80 5.89
N SER A 82 1.94 9.84 5.00
CA SER A 82 1.33 8.52 5.18
C SER A 82 1.94 7.78 6.36
N ALA A 83 3.28 7.76 6.47
CA ALA A 83 3.99 7.12 7.58
C ALA A 83 3.64 7.72 8.94
N GLN A 84 3.45 9.05 9.01
CA GLN A 84 3.03 9.73 10.25
C GLN A 84 1.59 9.40 10.65
N SER A 85 0.74 9.03 9.71
CA SER A 85 -0.65 8.61 9.99
C SER A 85 -0.76 7.17 10.50
N LEU A 86 0.30 6.36 10.36
CA LEU A 86 0.30 4.97 10.79
C LEU A 86 0.34 4.85 12.32
N SER A 87 -0.44 3.92 12.85
CA SER A 87 -0.35 3.54 14.26
C SER A 87 1.05 3.03 14.58
N LYS A 88 1.71 3.65 15.57
CA LYS A 88 3.07 3.27 16.01
C LYS A 88 3.15 1.87 16.59
N THR A 89 2.06 1.34 17.10
CA THR A 89 2.00 0.04 17.79
C THR A 89 1.40 -1.09 16.96
N GLY A 90 0.83 -0.79 15.80
CA GLY A 90 0.20 -1.77 14.92
C GLY A 90 0.74 -1.70 13.50
N ALA A 91 0.21 -0.79 12.69
CA ALA A 91 0.55 -0.71 11.27
C ALA A 91 2.04 -0.49 11.01
N MET A 92 2.73 0.29 11.86
CA MET A 92 4.16 0.53 11.74
C MET A 92 4.98 -0.75 11.96
N ILE A 93 4.65 -1.54 12.98
CA ILE A 93 5.34 -2.80 13.28
C ILE A 93 5.12 -3.81 12.15
N PHE A 94 3.88 -3.92 11.65
CA PHE A 94 3.56 -4.77 10.51
C PHE A 94 4.40 -4.36 9.29
N PHE A 95 4.40 -3.06 8.96
CA PHE A 95 5.15 -2.54 7.83
C PHE A 95 6.66 -2.85 7.92
N LEU A 96 7.27 -2.65 9.10
CA LEU A 96 8.69 -2.94 9.31
C LEU A 96 9.03 -4.42 9.21
N ARG A 97 8.14 -5.28 9.72
CA ARG A 97 8.34 -6.73 9.70
C ARG A 97 8.29 -7.30 8.28
N ASP A 98 7.41 -6.74 7.44
CA ASP A 98 7.16 -7.24 6.09
C ASP A 98 7.98 -6.50 5.01
N SER A 99 8.83 -5.55 5.41
CA SER A 99 9.74 -4.85 4.50
C SER A 99 10.94 -5.72 4.16
N ASP A 100 11.20 -5.91 2.88
CA ASP A 100 12.43 -6.54 2.40
C ASP A 100 13.60 -5.55 2.49
N LEU A 101 14.47 -5.77 3.46
CA LEU A 101 15.62 -4.88 3.72
C LEU A 101 16.73 -5.03 2.67
N GLU A 102 16.72 -6.09 1.88
CA GLU A 102 17.70 -6.36 0.81
C GLU A 102 17.20 -5.87 -0.56
N PHE A 103 15.93 -5.47 -0.64
CA PHE A 103 15.35 -4.95 -1.88
C PHE A 103 16.19 -3.80 -2.45
N ALA A 104 16.46 -3.82 -3.76
CA ALA A 104 17.27 -2.83 -4.46
C ALA A 104 18.65 -2.62 -3.79
N GLU A 105 19.34 -3.72 -3.44
CA GLU A 105 20.67 -3.71 -2.80
C GLU A 105 20.68 -2.96 -1.46
N GLY A 106 19.55 -2.95 -0.77
CA GLY A 106 19.40 -2.29 0.52
C GLY A 106 19.28 -0.77 0.45
N LEU A 107 18.99 -0.21 -0.73
CA LEU A 107 18.79 1.24 -0.90
C LEU A 107 17.72 1.79 0.05
N TRP A 108 16.69 1.00 0.32
CA TRP A 108 15.52 1.38 1.13
C TRP A 108 15.56 0.85 2.56
N LYS A 109 16.66 0.22 3.00
CA LYS A 109 16.78 -0.38 4.34
C LYS A 109 16.53 0.58 5.50
N ASN A 110 16.66 1.89 5.29
CA ASN A 110 16.46 2.93 6.28
C ASN A 110 15.11 3.67 6.10
N TRP A 111 14.28 3.22 5.18
CA TRP A 111 12.95 3.78 4.97
C TRP A 111 11.88 2.87 5.60
N PRO A 112 10.81 3.42 6.19
CA PRO A 112 10.61 4.84 6.53
C PRO A 112 11.56 5.32 7.63
N PRO A 113 11.89 6.63 7.71
CA PRO A 113 12.77 7.17 8.75
C PRO A 113 12.07 7.09 10.11
N ILE A 114 12.43 6.07 10.90
CA ILE A 114 11.85 5.80 12.22
C ILE A 114 12.88 6.16 13.28
N PRO A 115 12.48 6.90 14.34
CA PRO A 115 13.37 7.19 15.47
C PRO A 115 13.88 5.92 16.14
N GLY A 116 15.16 5.92 16.48
CA GLY A 116 16.01 4.80 16.87
C GLY A 116 15.55 3.71 17.85
N PRO A 117 14.62 3.86 18.80
CA PRO A 117 14.29 2.77 19.72
C PRO A 117 13.27 1.75 19.16
N VAL A 118 12.81 1.90 17.93
CA VAL A 118 11.75 1.05 17.31
C VAL A 118 12.32 0.14 16.23
N ARG A 119 13.63 0.17 15.98
CA ARG A 119 14.33 -0.69 15.03
C ARG A 119 14.90 -1.92 15.67
#